data_9ba805518f080b6af28552e38c28cc6a
#
_entry.id   9ba805518f080b6af28552e38c28cc6a
#
_cell.length_a   1.000
_cell.length_b   1.000
_cell.length_c   1.000
_cell.angle_alpha   90.00
_cell.angle_beta   90.00
_cell.angle_gamma   90.00
#
_symmetry.space_group_name_H-M   'P 1'
#
loop_
_entity.id
_entity.type
_entity.pdbx_description
1 polymer ?
#
loop_
_entity_poly.entity_id
_entity_poly.type
_entity_poly.pdbx_seq_one_letter_code
_entity_poly.pdbx_strand_id
1 'polypeptide(L)'
;MSEKIFFAGTGNMGGAILRGLLKAGTNPSTIFFFDPSDKAATEVSALGCVRVASFAEGINKADVTFLCVKPQIFKLVAVEWKAAAAAEKVTKTFVSIMAGVTRKALIEVLGEKNQILRVMPNLPLTVGKGSVGLATDGVTEETLAIAEKIFGNIGVTCRVAESLMDAVTGLSGSAPAYVFEFIEGLTRGGVKAGLTRDVALKLALGTIEGSVELVKQSGKSPSDLCAMVCSPAGTTIAGINALEEGAFRSTLIKAVVAGTDRSKELGK
;
A
#
# COMPACT_ATOMS: atom_id res chain seq x y z
N MET A 1 16.70 12.70 2.63
CA MET A 1 16.51 12.61 1.16
C MET A 1 16.81 13.97 0.57
N SER A 2 17.54 14.04 -0.54
CA SER A 2 17.84 15.28 -1.27
C SER A 2 16.81 15.54 -2.38
N GLU A 3 16.05 14.50 -2.76
CA GLU A 3 15.08 14.54 -3.83
C GLU A 3 13.89 15.41 -3.44
N LYS A 4 13.46 16.27 -4.38
CA LYS A 4 12.23 17.05 -4.29
C LYS A 4 11.07 16.17 -4.74
N ILE A 5 10.03 16.07 -3.91
CA ILE A 5 8.91 15.20 -4.14
C ILE A 5 7.63 15.99 -4.33
N PHE A 6 6.85 15.66 -5.36
CA PHE A 6 5.54 16.26 -5.58
C PHE A 6 4.44 15.20 -5.42
N PHE A 7 3.38 15.57 -4.72
CA PHE A 7 2.17 14.75 -4.57
C PHE A 7 1.01 15.36 -5.35
N ALA A 8 0.59 14.70 -6.41
CA ALA A 8 -0.67 14.98 -7.09
C ALA A 8 -1.82 14.24 -6.40
N GLY A 9 -2.44 14.89 -5.44
CA GLY A 9 -3.42 14.35 -4.52
C GLY A 9 -2.84 13.96 -3.15
N THR A 10 -3.46 14.44 -2.09
CA THR A 10 -3.07 14.21 -0.69
C THR A 10 -4.20 13.58 0.14
N GLY A 11 -5.08 12.83 -0.52
CA GLY A 11 -6.12 12.03 0.14
C GLY A 11 -5.53 10.96 1.08
N ASN A 12 -6.35 9.98 1.47
CA ASN A 12 -5.97 8.99 2.51
C ASN A 12 -4.59 8.37 2.26
N MET A 13 -4.32 7.83 1.07
CA MET A 13 -3.07 7.11 0.80
C MET A 13 -1.91 8.08 0.49
N GLY A 14 -2.11 9.07 -0.38
CA GLY A 14 -1.08 10.09 -0.67
C GLY A 14 -0.65 10.84 0.60
N GLY A 15 -1.61 11.25 1.42
CA GLY A 15 -1.36 11.87 2.71
C GLY A 15 -0.67 10.92 3.72
N ALA A 16 -0.95 9.62 3.67
CA ALA A 16 -0.27 8.64 4.51
C ALA A 16 1.21 8.47 4.12
N ILE A 17 1.50 8.37 2.82
CA ILE A 17 2.88 8.30 2.31
C ILE A 17 3.64 9.57 2.71
N LEU A 18 3.05 10.74 2.46
CA LEU A 18 3.63 12.05 2.79
C LEU A 18 3.97 12.13 4.29
N ARG A 19 3.01 11.83 5.17
CA ARG A 19 3.24 11.84 6.63
C ARG A 19 4.29 10.81 7.06
N GLY A 20 4.32 9.65 6.41
CA GLY A 20 5.36 8.64 6.63
C GLY A 20 6.75 9.16 6.30
N LEU A 21 6.91 9.86 5.18
CA LEU A 21 8.17 10.50 4.79
C LEU A 21 8.61 11.57 5.80
N LEU A 22 7.68 12.41 6.26
CA LEU A 22 7.99 13.42 7.28
C LEU A 22 8.44 12.77 8.59
N LYS A 23 7.75 11.71 9.03
CA LYS A 23 8.14 10.94 10.22
C LYS A 23 9.50 10.28 10.09
N ALA A 24 9.88 9.89 8.87
CA ALA A 24 11.21 9.36 8.55
C ALA A 24 12.30 10.46 8.38
N GLY A 25 11.99 11.72 8.67
CA GLY A 25 12.94 12.82 8.68
C GLY A 25 13.12 13.54 7.33
N THR A 26 12.20 13.35 6.36
CA THR A 26 12.23 14.15 5.12
C THR A 26 11.89 15.60 5.43
N ASN A 27 12.69 16.54 4.89
CA ASN A 27 12.43 17.97 5.08
C ASN A 27 11.11 18.38 4.41
N PRO A 28 10.12 18.90 5.14
CA PRO A 28 8.83 19.27 4.57
C PRO A 28 8.92 20.31 3.45
N SER A 29 9.91 21.20 3.47
CA SER A 29 10.09 22.20 2.41
C SER A 29 10.51 21.62 1.05
N THR A 30 10.94 20.34 1.00
CA THR A 30 11.22 19.60 -0.23
C THR A 30 10.02 18.81 -0.76
N ILE A 31 8.91 18.86 -0.05
CA ILE A 31 7.64 18.19 -0.44
C ILE A 31 6.67 19.23 -0.96
N PHE A 32 6.35 19.10 -2.25
CA PHE A 32 5.32 19.88 -2.93
C PHE A 32 4.04 19.07 -3.03
N PHE A 33 2.89 19.74 -3.05
CA PHE A 33 1.63 19.04 -3.25
C PHE A 33 0.57 19.90 -3.95
N PHE A 34 -0.31 19.23 -4.67
CA PHE A 34 -1.54 19.80 -5.22
C PHE A 34 -2.72 18.91 -4.85
N ASP A 35 -3.72 19.52 -4.21
CA ASP A 35 -5.00 18.88 -3.93
C ASP A 35 -6.11 19.92 -4.11
N PRO A 36 -7.20 19.62 -4.83
CA PRO A 36 -8.31 20.53 -5.02
C PRO A 36 -9.16 20.73 -3.74
N SER A 37 -9.02 19.85 -2.75
CA SER A 37 -9.70 19.94 -1.46
C SER A 37 -8.98 20.93 -0.54
N ASP A 38 -9.63 22.05 -0.21
CA ASP A 38 -9.06 23.04 0.72
C ASP A 38 -8.81 22.45 2.12
N LYS A 39 -9.62 21.50 2.57
CA LYS A 39 -9.40 20.79 3.83
C LYS A 39 -8.09 20.00 3.79
N ALA A 40 -7.89 19.15 2.78
CA ALA A 40 -6.67 18.39 2.62
C ALA A 40 -5.45 19.30 2.45
N ALA A 41 -5.60 20.38 1.68
CA ALA A 41 -4.53 21.35 1.47
C ALA A 41 -4.13 22.06 2.77
N THR A 42 -5.08 22.47 3.60
CA THR A 42 -4.80 23.09 4.90
C THR A 42 -4.07 22.14 5.84
N GLU A 43 -4.52 20.88 5.93
CA GLU A 43 -3.89 19.85 6.77
C GLU A 43 -2.43 19.60 6.36
N VAL A 44 -2.14 19.50 5.06
CA VAL A 44 -0.80 19.22 4.57
C VAL A 44 0.12 20.45 4.65
N SER A 45 -0.41 21.66 4.40
CA SER A 45 0.34 22.90 4.59
C SER A 45 0.76 23.12 6.06
N ALA A 46 -0.09 22.72 7.01
CA ALA A 46 0.22 22.80 8.44
C ALA A 46 1.42 21.90 8.85
N LEU A 47 1.77 20.89 8.02
CA LEU A 47 2.96 20.06 8.20
C LEU A 47 4.24 20.69 7.65
N GLY A 48 4.16 21.91 7.08
CA GLY A 48 5.29 22.63 6.48
C GLY A 48 5.58 22.26 5.02
N CYS A 49 4.70 21.47 4.37
CA CYS A 49 4.81 21.14 2.95
C CYS A 49 4.34 22.32 2.07
N VAL A 50 4.84 22.40 0.85
CA VAL A 50 4.61 23.52 -0.06
C VAL A 50 3.46 23.23 -1.01
N ARG A 51 2.35 23.95 -0.87
CA ARG A 51 1.24 23.88 -1.85
C ARG A 51 1.65 24.54 -3.16
N VAL A 52 1.38 23.89 -4.29
CA VAL A 52 1.52 24.46 -5.63
C VAL A 52 0.17 24.69 -6.27
N ALA A 53 0.11 25.56 -7.28
CA ALA A 53 -1.15 25.98 -7.90
C ALA A 53 -1.68 25.00 -8.93
N SER A 54 -0.82 24.11 -9.48
CA SER A 54 -1.20 23.16 -10.53
C SER A 54 -0.29 21.94 -10.57
N PHE A 55 -0.71 20.90 -11.29
CA PHE A 55 0.12 19.74 -11.59
C PHE A 55 1.39 20.14 -12.36
N ALA A 56 1.28 21.05 -13.34
CA ALA A 56 2.41 21.51 -14.14
C ALA A 56 3.48 22.20 -13.26
N GLU A 57 3.08 23.04 -12.31
CA GLU A 57 4.01 23.66 -11.37
C GLU A 57 4.70 22.61 -10.50
N GLY A 58 3.94 21.60 -10.05
CA GLY A 58 4.46 20.54 -9.19
C GLY A 58 5.52 19.68 -9.89
N ILE A 59 5.26 19.20 -11.10
CA ILE A 59 6.23 18.38 -11.85
C ILE A 59 7.49 19.16 -12.26
N ASN A 60 7.36 20.44 -12.52
CA ASN A 60 8.50 21.31 -12.83
C ASN A 60 9.48 21.42 -11.64
N LYS A 61 8.93 21.51 -10.40
CA LYS A 61 9.71 21.69 -9.18
C LYS A 61 10.30 20.39 -8.62
N ALA A 62 9.76 19.23 -8.99
CA ALA A 62 10.08 17.96 -8.35
C ALA A 62 10.92 17.03 -9.24
N ASP A 63 11.67 16.16 -8.58
CA ASP A 63 12.42 15.05 -9.20
C ASP A 63 11.52 13.80 -9.32
N VAL A 64 10.71 13.56 -8.28
CA VAL A 64 9.78 12.42 -8.18
C VAL A 64 8.35 12.92 -7.95
N THR A 65 7.43 12.48 -8.78
CA THR A 65 6.00 12.83 -8.71
C THR A 65 5.16 11.63 -8.33
N PHE A 66 4.46 11.72 -7.20
CA PHE A 66 3.47 10.74 -6.78
C PHE A 66 2.10 11.06 -7.37
N LEU A 67 1.52 10.11 -8.11
CA LEU A 67 0.18 10.19 -8.67
C LEU A 67 -0.79 9.48 -7.71
N CYS A 68 -1.45 10.27 -6.86
CA CYS A 68 -2.24 9.80 -5.72
C CYS A 68 -3.73 10.12 -5.83
N VAL A 69 -4.22 10.41 -7.02
CA VAL A 69 -5.65 10.59 -7.26
C VAL A 69 -6.38 9.24 -7.25
N LYS A 70 -7.71 9.26 -7.04
CA LYS A 70 -8.52 8.05 -7.20
C LYS A 70 -8.49 7.60 -8.67
N PRO A 71 -8.47 6.28 -8.97
CA PRO A 71 -8.43 5.79 -10.36
C PRO A 71 -9.50 6.39 -11.26
N GLN A 72 -10.70 6.62 -10.73
CA GLN A 72 -11.83 7.22 -11.46
C GLN A 72 -11.56 8.68 -11.89
N ILE A 73 -10.68 9.38 -11.20
CA ILE A 73 -10.30 10.77 -11.50
C ILE A 73 -9.24 10.82 -12.60
N PHE A 74 -8.48 9.75 -12.81
CA PHE A 74 -7.36 9.73 -13.77
C PHE A 74 -7.77 10.20 -15.17
N LYS A 75 -8.90 9.72 -15.70
CA LYS A 75 -9.40 10.13 -17.03
C LYS A 75 -9.74 11.62 -17.11
N LEU A 76 -10.17 12.23 -16.00
CA LEU A 76 -10.53 13.64 -15.94
C LEU A 76 -9.30 14.55 -15.97
N VAL A 77 -8.21 14.13 -15.33
CA VAL A 77 -6.96 14.91 -15.22
C VAL A 77 -5.95 14.57 -16.33
N ALA A 78 -6.18 13.51 -17.09
CA ALA A 78 -5.23 13.00 -18.09
C ALA A 78 -4.84 14.05 -19.15
N VAL A 79 -5.78 14.92 -19.59
CA VAL A 79 -5.50 15.95 -20.60
C VAL A 79 -4.53 17.00 -20.06
N GLU A 80 -4.77 17.48 -18.85
CA GLU A 80 -3.88 18.43 -18.15
C GLU A 80 -2.51 17.83 -17.92
N TRP A 81 -2.46 16.60 -17.42
CA TRP A 81 -1.21 15.89 -17.11
C TRP A 81 -0.39 15.63 -18.38
N LYS A 82 -1.06 15.29 -19.49
CA LYS A 82 -0.40 15.09 -20.78
C LYS A 82 0.26 16.37 -21.28
N ALA A 83 -0.45 17.49 -21.22
CA ALA A 83 0.10 18.78 -21.63
C ALA A 83 1.29 19.19 -20.77
N ALA A 84 1.17 19.04 -19.44
CA ALA A 84 2.22 19.35 -18.50
C ALA A 84 3.46 18.47 -18.70
N ALA A 85 3.30 17.14 -18.83
CA ALA A 85 4.41 16.22 -19.05
C ALA A 85 5.12 16.43 -20.38
N ALA A 86 4.36 16.80 -21.44
CA ALA A 86 4.93 17.11 -22.76
C ALA A 86 5.79 18.38 -22.75
N ALA A 87 5.47 19.36 -21.91
CA ALA A 87 6.21 20.61 -21.76
C ALA A 87 7.56 20.45 -21.05
N GLU A 88 7.74 19.39 -20.24
CA GLU A 88 9.00 19.12 -19.54
C GLU A 88 10.11 18.74 -20.54
N LYS A 89 11.29 19.38 -20.37
CA LYS A 89 12.45 19.14 -21.24
C LYS A 89 13.31 17.96 -20.78
N VAL A 90 13.20 17.60 -19.50
CA VAL A 90 13.98 16.53 -18.87
C VAL A 90 13.10 15.32 -18.57
N THR A 91 13.72 14.15 -18.48
CA THR A 91 13.06 12.95 -18.02
C THR A 91 12.62 13.10 -16.57
N LYS A 92 11.37 12.77 -16.27
CA LYS A 92 10.78 12.81 -14.94
C LYS A 92 10.47 11.41 -14.43
N THR A 93 10.43 11.26 -13.11
CA THR A 93 10.00 10.01 -12.47
C THR A 93 8.59 10.18 -11.89
N PHE A 94 7.69 9.32 -12.34
CA PHE A 94 6.30 9.25 -11.85
C PHE A 94 6.08 7.95 -11.09
N VAL A 95 5.54 8.04 -9.89
CA VAL A 95 5.18 6.91 -9.02
C VAL A 95 3.66 6.88 -8.88
N SER A 96 3.00 5.93 -9.52
CA SER A 96 1.54 5.80 -9.48
C SER A 96 1.11 4.79 -8.42
N ILE A 97 0.22 5.21 -7.52
CA ILE A 97 -0.45 4.33 -6.55
C ILE A 97 -1.90 4.03 -6.93
N MET A 98 -2.29 4.33 -8.16
CA MET A 98 -3.67 4.15 -8.65
C MET A 98 -3.93 2.66 -8.99
N ALA A 99 -4.78 2.01 -8.20
CA ALA A 99 -5.20 0.63 -8.46
C ALA A 99 -5.88 0.51 -9.83
N GLY A 100 -5.57 -0.55 -10.59
CA GLY A 100 -6.14 -0.81 -11.90
C GLY A 100 -5.66 0.07 -13.04
N VAL A 101 -4.95 1.19 -12.79
CA VAL A 101 -4.37 2.02 -13.86
C VAL A 101 -3.05 1.42 -14.33
N THR A 102 -3.02 0.91 -15.55
CA THR A 102 -1.84 0.20 -16.09
C THR A 102 -0.69 1.17 -16.43
N ARG A 103 0.55 0.66 -16.45
CA ARG A 103 1.71 1.42 -16.91
C ARG A 103 1.51 1.92 -18.34
N LYS A 104 0.91 1.10 -19.23
CA LYS A 104 0.59 1.51 -20.62
C LYS A 104 -0.29 2.76 -20.63
N ALA A 105 -1.39 2.77 -19.89
CA ALA A 105 -2.27 3.94 -19.81
C ALA A 105 -1.56 5.19 -19.26
N LEU A 106 -0.64 5.01 -18.31
CA LEU A 106 0.18 6.11 -17.81
C LEU A 106 1.16 6.64 -18.84
N ILE A 107 1.80 5.77 -19.62
CA ILE A 107 2.72 6.15 -20.72
C ILE A 107 1.98 6.97 -21.79
N GLU A 108 0.77 6.60 -22.16
CA GLU A 108 -0.05 7.34 -23.15
C GLU A 108 -0.33 8.79 -22.70
N VAL A 109 -0.36 9.03 -21.40
CA VAL A 109 -0.57 10.36 -20.82
C VAL A 109 0.73 11.09 -20.53
N LEU A 110 1.70 10.41 -19.94
CA LEU A 110 2.91 11.05 -19.40
C LEU A 110 4.10 10.99 -20.38
N GLY A 111 4.00 10.18 -21.43
CA GLY A 111 5.04 10.01 -22.46
C GLY A 111 6.11 8.98 -22.11
N GLU A 112 6.62 8.31 -23.15
CA GLU A 112 7.58 7.20 -23.05
C GLU A 112 8.97 7.60 -22.50
N LYS A 113 9.34 8.88 -22.66
CA LYS A 113 10.63 9.37 -22.15
C LYS A 113 10.75 9.35 -20.63
N ASN A 114 9.62 9.27 -19.92
CA ASN A 114 9.57 9.35 -18.47
C ASN A 114 9.67 7.97 -17.81
N GLN A 115 10.24 7.93 -16.60
CA GLN A 115 10.22 6.75 -15.76
C GLN A 115 8.85 6.66 -15.09
N ILE A 116 8.14 5.56 -15.30
CA ILE A 116 6.80 5.35 -14.75
C ILE A 116 6.79 4.07 -13.94
N LEU A 117 6.76 4.22 -12.62
CA LEU A 117 6.71 3.14 -11.66
C LEU A 117 5.29 3.00 -11.11
N ARG A 118 4.69 1.83 -11.27
CA ARG A 118 3.46 1.47 -10.55
C ARG A 118 3.80 0.90 -9.18
N VAL A 119 3.08 1.35 -8.18
CA VAL A 119 3.26 0.93 -6.80
C VAL A 119 1.89 0.60 -6.20
N MET A 120 1.81 -0.48 -5.45
CA MET A 120 0.60 -0.85 -4.72
C MET A 120 0.90 -0.87 -3.21
N PRO A 121 0.66 0.24 -2.51
CA PRO A 121 0.75 0.31 -1.05
C PRO A 121 -0.54 -0.22 -0.40
N ASN A 122 -0.51 -0.39 0.93
CA ASN A 122 -1.69 -0.75 1.70
C ASN A 122 -1.89 0.14 2.94
N LEU A 123 -3.06 0.04 3.58
CA LEU A 123 -3.45 0.90 4.70
C LEU A 123 -2.48 0.89 5.91
N PRO A 124 -1.86 -0.24 6.31
CA PRO A 124 -0.89 -0.26 7.42
C PRO A 124 0.33 0.65 7.24
N LEU A 125 0.57 1.18 6.04
CA LEU A 125 1.59 2.20 5.78
C LEU A 125 1.38 3.46 6.66
N THR A 126 0.13 3.79 7.03
CA THR A 126 -0.20 4.91 7.94
C THR A 126 0.46 4.80 9.31
N VAL A 127 0.80 3.60 9.73
CA VAL A 127 1.48 3.31 10.99
C VAL A 127 2.92 2.82 10.79
N GLY A 128 3.48 2.98 9.60
CA GLY A 128 4.86 2.60 9.27
C GLY A 128 5.07 1.08 9.12
N LYS A 129 4.01 0.33 8.85
CA LYS A 129 4.01 -1.13 8.69
C LYS A 129 3.35 -1.55 7.37
N GLY A 130 3.54 -0.77 6.31
CA GLY A 130 2.99 -1.06 4.99
C GLY A 130 3.59 -2.29 4.33
N SER A 131 2.87 -2.87 3.36
CA SER A 131 3.39 -3.80 2.37
C SER A 131 3.18 -3.20 1.00
N VAL A 132 4.25 -3.07 0.23
CA VAL A 132 4.27 -2.25 -0.99
C VAL A 132 4.83 -3.07 -2.16
N GLY A 133 4.00 -3.35 -3.15
CA GLY A 133 4.47 -3.94 -4.42
C GLY A 133 5.01 -2.86 -5.36
N LEU A 134 6.16 -3.11 -5.97
CA LEU A 134 6.81 -2.26 -6.97
C LEU A 134 6.86 -3.00 -8.29
N ALA A 135 6.22 -2.47 -9.35
CA ALA A 135 6.26 -3.07 -10.68
C ALA A 135 7.60 -2.76 -11.37
N THR A 136 8.31 -3.80 -11.81
CA THR A 136 9.69 -3.65 -12.33
C THR A 136 9.76 -3.40 -13.83
N ASP A 137 8.71 -3.72 -14.59
CA ASP A 137 8.75 -3.70 -16.05
C ASP A 137 8.99 -2.31 -16.62
N GLY A 138 10.07 -2.15 -17.36
CA GLY A 138 10.43 -0.92 -18.04
C GLY A 138 10.79 0.24 -17.10
N VAL A 139 11.26 -0.08 -15.90
CA VAL A 139 11.73 0.87 -14.88
C VAL A 139 13.22 0.65 -14.64
N THR A 140 13.98 1.73 -14.52
CA THR A 140 15.41 1.65 -14.24
C THR A 140 15.68 1.22 -12.78
N GLU A 141 16.82 0.58 -12.54
CA GLU A 141 17.26 0.21 -11.18
C GLU A 141 17.39 1.43 -10.26
N GLU A 142 17.78 2.58 -10.80
CA GLU A 142 17.84 3.83 -10.04
C GLU A 142 16.46 4.26 -9.55
N THR A 143 15.44 4.20 -10.40
CA THR A 143 14.05 4.53 -10.03
C THR A 143 13.51 3.55 -8.99
N LEU A 144 13.81 2.26 -9.13
CA LEU A 144 13.42 1.25 -8.14
C LEU A 144 14.09 1.51 -6.79
N ALA A 145 15.38 1.81 -6.78
CA ALA A 145 16.14 2.12 -5.55
C ALA A 145 15.59 3.37 -4.84
N ILE A 146 15.21 4.41 -5.58
CA ILE A 146 14.54 5.59 -5.02
C ILE A 146 13.22 5.21 -4.35
N ALA A 147 12.40 4.41 -5.03
CA ALA A 147 11.12 3.96 -4.47
C ALA A 147 11.30 3.07 -3.23
N GLU A 148 12.23 2.12 -3.27
CA GLU A 148 12.57 1.27 -2.13
C GLU A 148 13.04 2.09 -0.92
N LYS A 149 13.86 3.10 -1.14
CA LYS A 149 14.31 4.02 -0.09
C LYS A 149 13.13 4.81 0.51
N ILE A 150 12.21 5.29 -0.35
CA ILE A 150 11.02 6.03 0.09
C ILE A 150 10.10 5.14 0.92
N PHE A 151 9.70 3.98 0.37
CA PHE A 151 8.73 3.09 1.00
C PHE A 151 9.34 2.24 2.13
N GLY A 152 10.64 1.93 2.08
CA GLY A 152 11.34 1.15 3.11
C GLY A 152 11.32 1.81 4.49
N ASN A 153 11.16 3.14 4.56
CA ASN A 153 11.00 3.86 5.82
C ASN A 153 9.61 3.70 6.47
N ILE A 154 8.62 3.23 5.70
CA ILE A 154 7.21 3.16 6.10
C ILE A 154 6.58 1.78 5.88
N GLY A 155 7.39 0.79 5.50
CA GLY A 155 6.93 -0.58 5.28
C GLY A 155 7.98 -1.47 4.65
N VAL A 156 7.55 -2.65 4.18
CA VAL A 156 8.35 -3.57 3.38
C VAL A 156 8.02 -3.38 1.90
N THR A 157 9.01 -3.50 1.03
CA THR A 157 8.85 -3.43 -0.42
C THR A 157 9.11 -4.79 -1.06
N CYS A 158 8.35 -5.10 -2.10
CA CYS A 158 8.56 -6.31 -2.91
C CYS A 158 8.53 -5.92 -4.40
N ARG A 159 9.56 -6.31 -5.14
CA ARG A 159 9.62 -6.16 -6.59
C ARG A 159 8.81 -7.26 -7.27
N VAL A 160 7.94 -6.90 -8.19
CA VAL A 160 7.10 -7.85 -8.93
C VAL A 160 6.98 -7.42 -10.40
N ALA A 161 6.67 -8.37 -11.29
CA ALA A 161 6.30 -8.03 -12.65
C ALA A 161 4.99 -7.24 -12.69
N GLU A 162 4.83 -6.33 -13.66
CA GLU A 162 3.60 -5.55 -13.89
C GLU A 162 2.35 -6.43 -13.95
N SER A 163 2.45 -7.60 -14.57
CA SER A 163 1.36 -8.58 -14.70
C SER A 163 0.87 -9.16 -13.37
N LEU A 164 1.65 -9.03 -12.30
CA LEU A 164 1.31 -9.51 -10.96
C LEU A 164 0.70 -8.43 -10.05
N MET A 165 0.61 -7.17 -10.50
CA MET A 165 0.12 -6.06 -9.68
C MET A 165 -1.33 -6.23 -9.22
N ASP A 166 -2.17 -6.92 -10.00
CA ASP A 166 -3.53 -7.25 -9.56
C ASP A 166 -3.54 -8.28 -8.42
N ALA A 167 -2.63 -9.27 -8.47
CA ALA A 167 -2.45 -10.21 -7.37
C ALA A 167 -1.91 -9.53 -6.10
N VAL A 168 -0.99 -8.57 -6.25
CA VAL A 168 -0.54 -7.71 -5.14
C VAL A 168 -1.73 -6.95 -4.54
N THR A 169 -2.62 -6.41 -5.38
CA THR A 169 -3.83 -5.71 -4.93
C THR A 169 -4.74 -6.64 -4.13
N GLY A 170 -5.03 -7.84 -4.64
CA GLY A 170 -5.87 -8.84 -3.95
C GLY A 170 -5.26 -9.35 -2.65
N LEU A 171 -3.93 -9.54 -2.62
CA LEU A 171 -3.21 -10.03 -1.45
C LEU A 171 -2.92 -8.92 -0.43
N SER A 172 -2.07 -7.95 -0.77
CA SER A 172 -1.58 -6.97 0.20
C SER A 172 -2.43 -5.70 0.25
N GLY A 173 -3.01 -5.28 -0.86
CA GLY A 173 -3.88 -4.10 -0.91
C GLY A 173 -5.18 -4.32 -0.12
N SER A 174 -5.82 -5.47 -0.31
CA SER A 174 -7.12 -5.80 0.28
C SER A 174 -7.04 -6.51 1.63
N ALA A 175 -5.97 -7.29 1.88
CA ALA A 175 -5.87 -8.14 3.07
C ALA A 175 -5.90 -7.42 4.43
N PRO A 176 -5.58 -6.13 4.58
CA PRO A 176 -5.84 -5.46 5.86
C PRO A 176 -7.28 -5.63 6.35
N ALA A 177 -8.27 -5.59 5.44
CA ALA A 177 -9.67 -5.85 5.78
C ALA A 177 -9.88 -7.31 6.26
N TYR A 178 -9.27 -8.29 5.60
CA TYR A 178 -9.36 -9.69 5.99
C TYR A 178 -8.74 -9.96 7.36
N VAL A 179 -7.63 -9.27 7.66
CA VAL A 179 -6.97 -9.33 8.98
C VAL A 179 -7.85 -8.69 10.06
N PHE A 180 -8.54 -7.59 9.77
CA PHE A 180 -9.47 -6.98 10.74
C PHE A 180 -10.65 -7.92 11.05
N GLU A 181 -11.22 -8.61 10.06
CA GLU A 181 -12.25 -9.63 10.28
C GLU A 181 -11.72 -10.82 11.10
N PHE A 182 -10.49 -11.25 10.86
CA PHE A 182 -9.83 -12.29 11.65
C PHE A 182 -9.66 -11.87 13.11
N ILE A 183 -9.19 -10.65 13.37
CA ILE A 183 -9.05 -10.07 14.72
C ILE A 183 -10.40 -10.03 15.42
N GLU A 184 -11.44 -9.56 14.73
CA GLU A 184 -12.79 -9.49 15.29
C GLU A 184 -13.34 -10.91 15.59
N GLY A 185 -13.09 -11.87 14.70
CA GLY A 185 -13.45 -13.27 14.91
C GLY A 185 -12.84 -13.87 16.17
N LEU A 186 -11.53 -13.69 16.37
CA LEU A 186 -10.85 -14.13 17.59
C LEU A 186 -11.39 -13.42 18.86
N THR A 187 -11.62 -12.11 18.74
CA THR A 187 -12.15 -11.30 19.85
C THR A 187 -13.53 -11.81 20.29
N ARG A 188 -14.45 -12.04 19.33
CA ARG A 188 -15.79 -12.58 19.61
C ARG A 188 -15.74 -14.00 20.16
N GLY A 189 -14.81 -14.83 19.66
CA GLY A 189 -14.56 -16.17 20.21
C GLY A 189 -14.15 -16.11 21.68
N GLY A 190 -13.24 -15.22 22.04
CA GLY A 190 -12.84 -14.98 23.44
C GLY A 190 -14.01 -14.53 24.32
N VAL A 191 -14.84 -13.62 23.81
CA VAL A 191 -16.05 -13.17 24.55
C VAL A 191 -17.04 -14.32 24.73
N LYS A 192 -17.28 -15.13 23.70
CA LYS A 192 -18.14 -16.32 23.79
C LYS A 192 -17.61 -17.33 24.81
N ALA A 193 -16.29 -17.40 25.00
CA ALA A 193 -15.64 -18.24 26.00
C ALA A 193 -15.59 -17.62 27.42
N GLY A 194 -16.17 -16.42 27.63
CA GLY A 194 -16.31 -15.79 28.94
C GLY A 194 -15.34 -14.65 29.25
N LEU A 195 -14.46 -14.27 28.33
CA LEU A 195 -13.59 -13.08 28.50
C LEU A 195 -14.38 -11.78 28.29
N THR A 196 -13.94 -10.71 28.94
CA THR A 196 -14.42 -9.38 28.54
C THR A 196 -13.87 -9.03 27.15
N ARG A 197 -14.58 -8.15 26.41
CA ARG A 197 -14.18 -7.75 25.05
C ARG A 197 -12.76 -7.15 25.02
N ASP A 198 -12.44 -6.30 26.00
CA ASP A 198 -11.13 -5.63 26.07
C ASP A 198 -9.99 -6.62 26.29
N VAL A 199 -10.19 -7.60 27.19
CA VAL A 199 -9.22 -8.67 27.43
C VAL A 199 -9.07 -9.55 26.19
N ALA A 200 -10.17 -9.95 25.56
CA ALA A 200 -10.16 -10.76 24.35
C ALA A 200 -9.43 -10.06 23.18
N LEU A 201 -9.74 -8.78 22.95
CA LEU A 201 -9.07 -7.99 21.92
C LEU A 201 -7.56 -7.83 22.21
N LYS A 202 -7.19 -7.51 23.43
CA LYS A 202 -5.77 -7.35 23.81
C LYS A 202 -4.97 -8.64 23.59
N LEU A 203 -5.54 -9.78 23.98
CA LEU A 203 -4.91 -11.10 23.78
C LEU A 203 -4.84 -11.47 22.30
N ALA A 204 -5.89 -11.22 21.51
CA ALA A 204 -5.91 -11.50 20.08
C ALA A 204 -4.83 -10.70 19.36
N LEU A 205 -4.71 -9.39 19.62
CA LEU A 205 -3.69 -8.52 19.00
C LEU A 205 -2.28 -9.01 19.35
N GLY A 206 -1.97 -9.24 20.62
CA GLY A 206 -0.65 -9.73 21.04
C GLY A 206 -0.30 -11.10 20.47
N THR A 207 -1.29 -12.00 20.36
CA THR A 207 -1.10 -13.33 19.76
C THR A 207 -0.76 -13.22 18.28
N ILE A 208 -1.49 -12.37 17.51
CA ILE A 208 -1.22 -12.16 16.07
C ILE A 208 0.14 -11.53 15.87
N GLU A 209 0.47 -10.47 16.61
CA GLU A 209 1.76 -9.78 16.51
C GLU A 209 2.92 -10.73 16.81
N GLY A 210 2.85 -11.48 17.92
CA GLY A 210 3.86 -12.45 18.28
C GLY A 210 3.99 -13.60 17.29
N SER A 211 2.88 -14.09 16.70
CA SER A 211 2.90 -15.14 15.68
C SER A 211 3.56 -14.67 14.40
N VAL A 212 3.27 -13.45 13.94
CA VAL A 212 3.93 -12.85 12.76
C VAL A 212 5.42 -12.72 13.01
N GLU A 213 5.82 -12.25 14.17
CA GLU A 213 7.24 -12.09 14.51
C GLU A 213 7.96 -13.43 14.59
N LEU A 214 7.32 -14.46 15.16
CA LEU A 214 7.87 -15.81 15.21
C LEU A 214 8.08 -16.39 13.81
N VAL A 215 7.16 -16.18 12.86
CA VAL A 215 7.36 -16.59 11.45
C VAL A 215 8.60 -15.94 10.86
N LYS A 216 8.79 -14.63 11.09
CA LYS A 216 9.94 -13.87 10.55
C LYS A 216 11.27 -14.34 11.11
N GLN A 217 11.32 -14.63 12.42
CA GLN A 217 12.58 -14.93 13.10
C GLN A 217 12.99 -16.40 13.03
N SER A 218 12.03 -17.33 12.97
CA SER A 218 12.31 -18.76 13.06
C SER A 218 12.82 -19.40 11.77
N GLY A 219 12.55 -18.77 10.61
CA GLY A 219 12.79 -19.38 9.29
C GLY A 219 11.92 -20.59 8.98
N LYS A 220 10.97 -20.94 9.85
CA LYS A 220 10.04 -22.06 9.67
C LYS A 220 8.81 -21.63 8.87
N SER A 221 8.19 -22.59 8.17
CA SER A 221 6.92 -22.33 7.50
C SER A 221 5.80 -22.12 8.52
N PRO A 222 4.74 -21.36 8.17
CA PRO A 222 3.55 -21.23 9.02
C PRO A 222 2.92 -22.58 9.40
N SER A 223 2.99 -23.58 8.51
CA SER A 223 2.49 -24.94 8.77
C SER A 223 3.30 -25.68 9.82
N ASP A 224 4.63 -25.56 9.80
CA ASP A 224 5.48 -26.18 10.81
C ASP A 224 5.27 -25.54 12.19
N LEU A 225 5.14 -24.21 12.24
CA LEU A 225 4.84 -23.50 13.48
C LEU A 225 3.46 -23.87 14.03
N CYS A 226 2.45 -24.03 13.16
CA CYS A 226 1.15 -24.54 13.57
C CYS A 226 1.25 -25.94 14.18
N ALA A 227 1.98 -26.87 13.54
CA ALA A 227 2.19 -28.22 14.04
C ALA A 227 2.87 -28.22 15.42
N MET A 228 3.85 -27.33 15.65
CA MET A 228 4.55 -27.23 16.93
C MET A 228 3.65 -26.89 18.13
N VAL A 229 2.56 -26.13 17.92
CA VAL A 229 1.63 -25.75 18.98
C VAL A 229 0.43 -26.71 19.12
N CYS A 230 0.32 -27.69 18.20
CA CYS A 230 -0.73 -28.71 18.21
C CYS A 230 -0.29 -29.96 18.95
N SER A 231 -0.59 -30.05 20.23
CA SER A 231 -0.37 -31.27 21.00
C SER A 231 -1.46 -32.31 20.74
N PRO A 232 -1.17 -33.64 20.86
CA PRO A 232 -2.17 -34.69 20.74
C PRO A 232 -3.32 -34.50 21.72
N ALA A 233 -4.57 -34.53 21.20
CA ALA A 233 -5.81 -34.30 21.95
C ALA A 233 -5.88 -32.92 22.66
N GLY A 234 -5.02 -31.95 22.29
CA GLY A 234 -4.95 -30.66 22.94
C GLY A 234 -6.01 -29.67 22.44
N THR A 235 -6.08 -28.51 23.09
CA THR A 235 -7.03 -27.43 22.76
C THR A 235 -6.76 -26.84 21.39
N THR A 236 -5.49 -26.75 20.98
CA THR A 236 -5.09 -26.16 19.71
C THR A 236 -5.56 -27.00 18.52
N ILE A 237 -5.36 -28.33 18.56
CA ILE A 237 -5.81 -29.19 17.46
C ILE A 237 -7.34 -29.23 17.36
N ALA A 238 -8.06 -29.15 18.48
CA ALA A 238 -9.52 -29.03 18.45
C ALA A 238 -9.98 -27.72 17.78
N GLY A 239 -9.29 -26.60 18.06
CA GLY A 239 -9.55 -25.32 17.42
C GLY A 239 -9.21 -25.34 15.91
N ILE A 240 -8.12 -25.98 15.50
CA ILE A 240 -7.73 -26.14 14.09
C ILE A 240 -8.78 -26.95 13.33
N ASN A 241 -9.29 -28.06 13.92
CA ASN A 241 -10.36 -28.85 13.29
C ASN A 241 -11.62 -28.00 13.04
N ALA A 242 -12.01 -27.17 13.99
CA ALA A 242 -13.16 -26.25 13.82
C ALA A 242 -12.92 -25.23 12.68
N LEU A 243 -11.69 -24.73 12.51
CA LEU A 243 -11.32 -23.84 11.39
C LEU A 243 -11.35 -24.59 10.04
N GLU A 244 -10.93 -25.86 10.01
CA GLU A 244 -10.97 -26.69 8.80
C GLU A 244 -12.40 -27.05 8.40
N GLU A 245 -13.27 -27.42 9.35
CA GLU A 245 -14.70 -27.61 9.11
C GLU A 245 -15.36 -26.36 8.51
N GLY A 246 -14.94 -25.17 8.98
CA GLY A 246 -15.36 -23.88 8.44
C GLY A 246 -14.69 -23.51 7.10
N ALA A 247 -13.87 -24.38 6.51
CA ALA A 247 -13.12 -24.14 5.28
C ALA A 247 -12.27 -22.85 5.30
N PHE A 248 -11.72 -22.47 6.47
CA PHE A 248 -11.05 -21.20 6.71
C PHE A 248 -9.96 -20.90 5.68
N ARG A 249 -9.02 -21.85 5.47
CA ARG A 249 -7.92 -21.66 4.50
C ARG A 249 -8.45 -21.47 3.07
N SER A 250 -9.43 -22.28 2.65
CA SER A 250 -10.07 -22.16 1.34
C SER A 250 -10.76 -20.81 1.16
N THR A 251 -11.41 -20.30 2.20
CA THR A 251 -12.09 -19.00 2.18
C THR A 251 -11.09 -17.85 2.01
N LEU A 252 -9.95 -17.88 2.69
CA LEU A 252 -8.89 -16.89 2.50
C LEU A 252 -8.31 -16.92 1.08
N ILE A 253 -8.08 -18.11 0.51
CA ILE A 253 -7.62 -18.25 -0.88
C ILE A 253 -8.65 -17.61 -1.83
N LYS A 254 -9.92 -17.91 -1.66
CA LYS A 254 -11.01 -17.35 -2.48
C LYS A 254 -11.08 -15.82 -2.36
N ALA A 255 -10.90 -15.27 -1.15
CA ALA A 255 -10.91 -13.83 -0.92
C ALA A 255 -9.80 -13.11 -1.70
N VAL A 256 -8.58 -13.64 -1.67
CA VAL A 256 -7.44 -13.08 -2.42
C VAL A 256 -7.68 -13.16 -3.92
N VAL A 257 -8.16 -14.31 -4.43
CA VAL A 257 -8.47 -14.49 -5.87
C VAL A 257 -9.58 -13.55 -6.31
N ALA A 258 -10.67 -13.43 -5.56
CA ALA A 258 -11.76 -12.51 -5.86
C ALA A 258 -11.31 -11.05 -5.90
N GLY A 259 -10.48 -10.63 -4.94
CA GLY A 259 -9.88 -9.30 -4.93
C GLY A 259 -8.97 -9.04 -6.16
N THR A 260 -8.20 -10.06 -6.55
CA THR A 260 -7.34 -10.03 -7.75
C THR A 260 -8.17 -9.87 -9.03
N ASP A 261 -9.22 -10.66 -9.18
CA ASP A 261 -10.07 -10.64 -10.37
C ASP A 261 -10.85 -9.32 -10.46
N ARG A 262 -11.32 -8.80 -9.32
CA ARG A 262 -11.97 -7.49 -9.29
C ARG A 262 -10.99 -6.36 -9.67
N SER A 263 -9.73 -6.44 -9.25
CA SER A 263 -8.69 -5.49 -9.68
C SER A 263 -8.51 -5.47 -11.19
N LYS A 264 -8.43 -6.65 -11.83
CA LYS A 264 -8.35 -6.78 -13.29
C LYS A 264 -9.57 -6.18 -14.01
N GLU A 265 -10.77 -6.34 -13.45
CA GLU A 265 -11.99 -5.74 -14.03
C GLU A 265 -11.97 -4.21 -13.97
N LEU A 266 -11.49 -3.64 -12.86
CA LEU A 266 -11.39 -2.19 -12.69
C LEU A 266 -10.32 -1.55 -13.58
N GLY A 267 -9.35 -2.33 -14.05
CA GLY A 267 -8.28 -1.89 -14.95
C GLY A 267 -8.65 -1.90 -16.45
N LYS A 268 -9.83 -2.43 -16.80
CA LYS A 268 -10.39 -2.42 -18.17
C LYS A 268 -11.18 -1.15 -18.43
#